data_202da0a5b7d7e2e7057a7a7ab3a6eadb
#
_entry.id   202da0a5b7d7e2e7057a7a7ab3a6eadb
#
_cell.length_a   1.000
_cell.length_b   1.000
_cell.length_c   1.000
_cell.angle_alpha   90.00
_cell.angle_beta   90.00
_cell.angle_gamma   90.00
#
_symmetry.space_group_name_H-M   'P 1'
#
loop_
_entity.id
_entity.type
_entity.pdbx_description
1 polymer ?
#
loop_
_entity_poly.entity_id
_entity_poly.type
_entity_poly.pdbx_seq_one_letter_code
_entity_poly.pdbx_strand_id
1 'polypeptide(L)'
;MTTRIRRIKRICTDLIIKNRVHLLNSLNLCAILACLHAPLIAQTTLSLDSCIAIAQSRSAEAKHAQYDFQIADYNYKLYRKSLLPQLSLSGELPMFNRTISKITMPDGTESFVAQSVGNYSGSLSVNQVIPFTGGQFYVSTGLQRLDLYQDSTTTSYLANMINVGIRQPIITYNSYKWQKKIEPVQYKKAQKLYIEALENSAVKTVELYFSLLETQLSLTLSIQNKANNDTLLLMAKERFALGKITEDELLEVEINNLNLSIQIEELQNALEEKQMALADFLGLDLAASITLTLPSVIGKEIDNERAYREALSNGTIELDHQQRLLEAQSNVARAKADNGFSVDLYASFGLSQSDALFKNTYRNPLDQEQITLSFTIPILDWGIAKYKRKKAEISLKDVSVTIDQEKLDFRRNLQSTVNQYNLQSYQLRLAEKAGELAAKRFEMSKERYVSGKIGFLDYSIAQNEKDNSQITYIRTLLKSWLKYYEIRKLTLYDFVNEKKIELVFL
;
A
#
# COMPACT_ATOMS: atom_id res chain seq x y z
N MET A 1 0.45 -24.43 -70.50
CA MET A 1 0.90 -23.77 -69.24
C MET A 1 1.09 -22.28 -69.39
N THR A 2 0.95 -21.70 -70.58
CA THR A 2 1.27 -20.31 -70.93
C THR A 2 0.06 -19.32 -70.89
N THR A 3 -1.17 -19.82 -70.86
CA THR A 3 -2.38 -18.99 -70.89
C THR A 3 -2.87 -18.58 -69.46
N ARG A 4 -2.50 -19.30 -68.41
CA ARG A 4 -2.85 -18.93 -67.01
C ARG A 4 -1.99 -17.83 -66.45
N ILE A 5 -0.74 -17.67 -66.87
CA ILE A 5 0.19 -16.66 -66.36
C ILE A 5 -0.14 -15.27 -66.92
N ARG A 6 -0.67 -15.15 -68.13
CA ARG A 6 -1.11 -13.90 -68.74
C ARG A 6 -2.37 -13.32 -68.11
N ARG A 7 -3.25 -14.17 -67.55
CA ARG A 7 -4.49 -13.70 -66.84
C ARG A 7 -4.18 -13.18 -65.45
N ILE A 8 -3.19 -13.71 -64.73
CA ILE A 8 -2.76 -13.25 -63.43
C ILE A 8 -2.03 -11.90 -63.52
N LYS A 9 -1.22 -11.65 -64.55
CA LYS A 9 -0.55 -10.37 -64.76
C LYS A 9 -1.53 -9.21 -65.06
N ARG A 10 -2.65 -9.43 -65.79
CA ARG A 10 -3.68 -8.41 -66.01
C ARG A 10 -4.46 -8.08 -64.76
N ILE A 11 -4.79 -9.04 -63.94
CA ILE A 11 -5.50 -8.81 -62.67
C ILE A 11 -4.64 -8.03 -61.64
N CYS A 12 -3.33 -8.28 -61.61
CA CYS A 12 -2.42 -7.55 -60.74
C CYS A 12 -2.20 -6.08 -61.20
N THR A 13 -2.16 -5.82 -62.53
CA THR A 13 -2.02 -4.44 -63.00
C THR A 13 -3.27 -3.62 -62.81
N ASP A 14 -4.48 -4.19 -62.96
CA ASP A 14 -5.73 -3.47 -62.72
C ASP A 14 -5.99 -3.23 -61.20
N LEU A 15 -5.50 -4.10 -60.32
CA LEU A 15 -5.57 -3.87 -58.86
C LEU A 15 -4.60 -2.77 -58.39
N ILE A 16 -3.42 -2.66 -59.00
CA ILE A 16 -2.41 -1.65 -58.66
C ILE A 16 -2.85 -0.24 -59.15
N ILE A 17 -3.53 -0.13 -60.29
CA ILE A 17 -4.03 1.17 -60.80
C ILE A 17 -5.25 1.63 -60.00
N LYS A 18 -6.19 0.73 -59.62
CA LYS A 18 -7.31 1.08 -58.75
C LYS A 18 -6.89 1.50 -57.32
N ASN A 19 -5.87 0.86 -56.74
CA ASN A 19 -5.37 1.26 -55.43
C ASN A 19 -4.59 2.57 -55.41
N ARG A 20 -3.95 2.99 -56.53
CA ARG A 20 -3.27 4.30 -56.59
C ARG A 20 -4.23 5.49 -56.66
N VAL A 21 -5.41 5.34 -57.26
CA VAL A 21 -6.42 6.41 -57.28
C VAL A 21 -7.12 6.55 -55.93
N HIS A 22 -7.33 5.44 -55.19
CA HIS A 22 -7.84 5.51 -53.82
C HIS A 22 -6.82 6.04 -52.78
N LEU A 23 -5.51 5.80 -52.99
CA LEU A 23 -4.48 6.34 -52.10
C LEU A 23 -4.28 7.86 -52.24
N LEU A 24 -4.47 8.43 -53.44
CA LEU A 24 -4.38 9.88 -53.63
C LEU A 24 -5.57 10.64 -53.08
N ASN A 25 -6.78 10.05 -53.08
CA ASN A 25 -7.95 10.65 -52.43
C ASN A 25 -7.98 10.48 -50.92
N SER A 26 -7.39 9.43 -50.38
CA SER A 26 -7.29 9.23 -48.90
C SER A 26 -6.21 10.11 -48.28
N LEU A 27 -5.13 10.43 -49.00
CA LEU A 27 -4.08 11.35 -48.52
C LEU A 27 -4.57 12.80 -48.44
N ASN A 28 -5.44 13.25 -49.34
CA ASN A 28 -6.06 14.58 -49.25
C ASN A 28 -7.13 14.67 -48.14
N LEU A 29 -7.87 13.59 -47.88
CA LEU A 29 -8.83 13.55 -46.79
C LEU A 29 -8.13 13.48 -45.43
N CYS A 30 -7.03 12.73 -45.29
CA CYS A 30 -6.20 12.72 -44.09
C CYS A 30 -5.48 14.05 -43.82
N ALA A 31 -5.04 14.79 -44.85
CA ALA A 31 -4.43 16.11 -44.69
C ALA A 31 -5.46 17.16 -44.21
N ILE A 32 -6.71 17.07 -44.66
CA ILE A 32 -7.79 17.96 -44.19
C ILE A 32 -8.29 17.58 -42.80
N LEU A 33 -8.30 16.28 -42.42
CA LEU A 33 -8.59 15.83 -41.05
C LEU A 33 -7.43 16.10 -40.07
N ALA A 34 -6.20 16.11 -40.53
CA ALA A 34 -5.03 16.44 -39.68
C ALA A 34 -4.94 17.93 -39.32
N CYS A 35 -5.49 18.83 -40.12
CA CYS A 35 -5.56 20.26 -39.82
C CYS A 35 -6.70 20.63 -38.84
N LEU A 36 -7.64 19.69 -38.54
CA LEU A 36 -8.71 19.89 -37.55
C LEU A 36 -8.37 19.33 -36.14
N HIS A 37 -7.19 18.75 -35.97
CA HIS A 37 -6.63 18.43 -34.66
C HIS A 37 -5.72 19.58 -34.20
N ALA A 38 -6.23 20.81 -34.14
CA ALA A 38 -5.71 21.72 -33.12
C ALA A 38 -5.94 20.99 -31.78
N PRO A 39 -4.92 20.85 -30.93
CA PRO A 39 -5.18 20.36 -29.59
C PRO A 39 -6.14 21.38 -28.95
N LEU A 40 -7.42 21.05 -28.87
CA LEU A 40 -8.25 21.62 -27.84
C LEU A 40 -7.47 21.30 -26.55
N ILE A 41 -6.78 22.29 -26.01
CA ILE A 41 -6.32 22.25 -24.63
C ILE A 41 -7.62 22.19 -23.84
N ALA A 42 -8.09 20.98 -23.60
CA ALA A 42 -9.27 20.72 -22.81
C ALA A 42 -8.91 21.18 -21.39
N GLN A 43 -9.38 22.37 -21.02
CA GLN A 43 -9.37 22.79 -19.62
C GLN A 43 -10.22 21.77 -18.85
N THR A 44 -9.55 20.82 -18.20
CA THR A 44 -10.21 19.86 -17.33
C THR A 44 -10.50 20.55 -16.01
N THR A 45 -11.77 20.91 -15.82
CA THR A 45 -12.23 21.35 -14.49
C THR A 45 -12.31 20.15 -13.56
N LEU A 46 -11.52 20.17 -12.50
CA LEU A 46 -11.50 19.08 -11.51
C LEU A 46 -12.10 19.54 -10.18
N SER A 47 -13.02 18.74 -9.65
CA SER A 47 -13.50 18.91 -8.27
C SER A 47 -12.60 18.14 -7.31
N LEU A 48 -12.62 18.51 -6.02
CA LEU A 48 -11.86 17.83 -4.98
C LEU A 48 -12.21 16.33 -4.90
N ASP A 49 -13.50 15.99 -4.96
CA ASP A 49 -13.96 14.60 -4.92
C ASP A 49 -13.45 13.78 -6.12
N SER A 50 -13.43 14.39 -7.31
CA SER A 50 -12.88 13.76 -8.50
C SER A 50 -11.36 13.51 -8.36
N CYS A 51 -10.62 14.48 -7.84
CA CYS A 51 -9.17 14.32 -7.58
C CYS A 51 -8.90 13.22 -6.57
N ILE A 52 -9.69 13.15 -5.48
CA ILE A 52 -9.56 12.08 -4.47
C ILE A 52 -9.85 10.71 -5.07
N ALA A 53 -10.92 10.58 -5.87
CA ALA A 53 -11.25 9.32 -6.53
C ALA A 53 -10.13 8.86 -7.51
N ILE A 54 -9.54 9.79 -8.26
CA ILE A 54 -8.41 9.51 -9.15
C ILE A 54 -7.17 9.10 -8.32
N ALA A 55 -6.84 9.83 -7.25
CA ALA A 55 -5.71 9.53 -6.39
C ALA A 55 -5.83 8.13 -5.76
N GLN A 56 -7.00 7.79 -5.21
CA GLN A 56 -7.27 6.48 -4.60
C GLN A 56 -7.21 5.32 -5.62
N SER A 57 -7.36 5.60 -6.91
CA SER A 57 -7.29 4.57 -7.95
C SER A 57 -5.95 4.51 -8.69
N ARG A 58 -5.25 5.62 -8.85
CA ARG A 58 -4.09 5.73 -9.76
C ARG A 58 -2.78 6.14 -9.09
N SER A 59 -2.81 6.81 -7.93
CA SER A 59 -1.58 7.26 -7.27
C SER A 59 -0.64 6.10 -6.95
N ALA A 60 0.65 6.38 -6.90
CA ALA A 60 1.66 5.40 -6.50
C ALA A 60 1.40 4.88 -5.07
N GLU A 61 0.98 5.77 -4.15
CA GLU A 61 0.64 5.42 -2.77
C GLU A 61 -0.53 4.42 -2.70
N ALA A 62 -1.59 4.64 -3.49
CA ALA A 62 -2.73 3.72 -3.56
C ALA A 62 -2.34 2.35 -4.14
N LYS A 63 -1.47 2.33 -5.17
CA LYS A 63 -0.94 1.08 -5.74
C LYS A 63 -0.05 0.32 -4.74
N HIS A 64 0.82 1.01 -4.01
CA HIS A 64 1.62 0.38 -2.96
C HIS A 64 0.72 -0.23 -1.89
N ALA A 65 -0.26 0.52 -1.39
CA ALA A 65 -1.23 0.00 -0.43
C ALA A 65 -2.00 -1.23 -0.97
N GLN A 66 -2.36 -1.23 -2.24
CA GLN A 66 -3.00 -2.38 -2.89
C GLN A 66 -2.07 -3.60 -2.93
N TYR A 67 -0.78 -3.42 -3.26
CA TYR A 67 0.19 -4.52 -3.27
C TYR A 67 0.45 -5.06 -1.87
N ASP A 68 0.55 -4.20 -0.87
CA ASP A 68 0.71 -4.61 0.54
C ASP A 68 -0.49 -5.46 1.00
N PHE A 69 -1.70 -5.04 0.63
CA PHE A 69 -2.90 -5.84 0.92
C PHE A 69 -2.91 -7.16 0.15
N GLN A 70 -2.50 -7.19 -1.13
CA GLN A 70 -2.38 -8.44 -1.90
C GLN A 70 -1.36 -9.41 -1.28
N ILE A 71 -0.22 -8.88 -0.81
CA ILE A 71 0.78 -9.68 -0.09
C ILE A 71 0.18 -10.28 1.18
N ALA A 72 -0.56 -9.50 1.95
CA ALA A 72 -1.25 -9.99 3.16
C ALA A 72 -2.32 -11.05 2.85
N ASP A 73 -3.07 -10.88 1.76
CA ASP A 73 -4.04 -11.86 1.28
C ASP A 73 -3.38 -13.17 0.86
N TYR A 74 -2.26 -13.09 0.11
CA TYR A 74 -1.49 -14.28 -0.23
C TYR A 74 -0.87 -14.96 0.99
N ASN A 75 -0.38 -14.20 1.98
CA ASN A 75 0.13 -14.77 3.22
C ASN A 75 -0.98 -15.53 3.98
N TYR A 76 -2.18 -14.97 4.07
CA TYR A 76 -3.31 -15.65 4.68
C TYR A 76 -3.75 -16.90 3.88
N LYS A 77 -3.74 -16.84 2.55
CA LYS A 77 -3.99 -18.00 1.68
C LYS A 77 -2.92 -19.07 1.85
N LEU A 78 -1.63 -18.69 1.92
CA LEU A 78 -0.51 -19.60 2.19
C LEU A 78 -0.70 -20.30 3.54
N TYR A 79 -1.01 -19.55 4.59
CA TYR A 79 -1.35 -20.13 5.90
C TYR A 79 -2.48 -21.17 5.78
N ARG A 80 -3.59 -20.83 5.15
CA ARG A 80 -4.72 -21.76 4.97
C ARG A 80 -4.34 -23.01 4.17
N LYS A 81 -3.53 -22.84 3.12
CA LYS A 81 -3.09 -23.95 2.25
C LYS A 81 -2.02 -24.81 2.93
N SER A 82 -1.19 -24.27 3.81
CA SER A 82 -0.20 -25.04 4.57
C SER A 82 -0.84 -26.03 5.56
N LEU A 83 -2.12 -25.84 5.88
CA LEU A 83 -2.90 -26.78 6.71
C LEU A 83 -3.50 -27.94 5.91
N LEU A 84 -3.39 -27.96 4.57
CA LEU A 84 -3.89 -29.04 3.72
C LEU A 84 -2.81 -30.10 3.48
N PRO A 85 -3.20 -31.35 3.08
CA PRO A 85 -2.25 -32.36 2.72
C PRO A 85 -1.31 -31.88 1.60
N GLN A 86 0.00 -32.08 1.81
CA GLN A 86 1.03 -31.73 0.83
C GLN A 86 1.57 -33.01 0.18
N LEU A 87 1.47 -33.15 -1.14
CA LEU A 87 2.05 -34.22 -1.91
C LEU A 87 3.40 -33.77 -2.47
N SER A 88 4.46 -34.52 -2.18
CA SER A 88 5.80 -34.23 -2.68
C SER A 88 6.46 -35.48 -3.27
N LEU A 89 7.15 -35.29 -4.38
CA LEU A 89 8.06 -36.29 -4.97
C LEU A 89 9.48 -35.80 -4.70
N SER A 90 10.29 -36.63 -4.06
CA SER A 90 11.70 -36.36 -3.80
C SER A 90 12.57 -37.54 -4.33
N GLY A 91 13.80 -37.24 -4.69
CA GLY A 91 14.70 -38.29 -5.17
C GLY A 91 16.14 -37.81 -5.23
N GLU A 92 17.06 -38.78 -5.20
CA GLU A 92 18.51 -38.61 -5.39
C GLU A 92 18.94 -39.42 -6.58
N LEU A 93 19.52 -38.78 -7.60
CA LEU A 93 19.85 -39.41 -8.90
C LEU A 93 21.14 -38.83 -9.50
N PRO A 94 22.28 -39.51 -9.44
CA PRO A 94 22.77 -40.48 -8.46
C PRO A 94 23.44 -39.81 -7.26
N MET A 95 23.44 -40.49 -6.12
CA MET A 95 24.38 -40.19 -5.04
C MET A 95 25.54 -41.22 -5.15
N PHE A 96 26.70 -40.78 -5.66
CA PHE A 96 27.88 -41.60 -5.72
C PHE A 96 28.81 -41.34 -4.53
N ASN A 97 29.16 -42.40 -3.80
CA ASN A 97 30.03 -42.29 -2.64
C ASN A 97 31.14 -43.37 -2.71
N ARG A 98 32.39 -42.96 -2.54
CA ARG A 98 33.53 -43.86 -2.38
C ARG A 98 34.17 -43.58 -1.03
N THR A 99 34.10 -44.54 -0.12
CA THR A 99 34.56 -44.41 1.25
C THR A 99 35.10 -45.71 1.80
N ILE A 100 35.87 -45.64 2.88
CA ILE A 100 36.26 -46.83 3.66
C ILE A 100 35.20 -46.96 4.79
N SER A 101 34.41 -48.01 4.76
CA SER A 101 33.39 -48.30 5.75
C SER A 101 33.78 -49.47 6.63
N LYS A 102 33.49 -49.40 7.91
CA LYS A 102 33.58 -50.49 8.86
C LYS A 102 32.40 -51.44 8.63
N ILE A 103 32.66 -52.67 8.30
CA ILE A 103 31.63 -53.70 8.10
C ILE A 103 31.86 -54.85 9.04
N THR A 104 30.80 -55.50 9.50
CA THR A 104 30.85 -56.75 10.25
C THR A 104 30.85 -57.90 9.25
N MET A 105 31.84 -58.73 9.28
CA MET A 105 31.96 -59.94 8.45
C MET A 105 31.03 -61.03 8.95
N PRO A 106 30.67 -62.05 8.17
CA PRO A 106 29.79 -63.17 8.56
C PRO A 106 30.29 -63.95 9.78
N ASP A 107 31.57 -63.91 10.07
CA ASP A 107 32.21 -64.53 11.25
C ASP A 107 32.12 -63.68 12.53
N GLY A 108 31.47 -62.50 12.45
CA GLY A 108 31.34 -61.54 13.55
C GLY A 108 32.56 -60.60 13.74
N THR A 109 33.59 -60.70 12.90
CA THR A 109 34.75 -59.81 12.95
C THR A 109 34.42 -58.46 12.26
N GLU A 110 35.07 -57.37 12.68
CA GLU A 110 34.94 -56.05 12.09
C GLU A 110 36.15 -55.77 11.19
N SER A 111 35.86 -55.34 9.96
CA SER A 111 36.93 -54.99 9.00
C SER A 111 36.64 -53.66 8.30
N PHE A 112 37.68 -52.94 7.95
CA PHE A 112 37.57 -51.74 7.12
C PHE A 112 37.68 -52.10 5.65
N VAL A 113 36.59 -51.86 4.91
CA VAL A 113 36.49 -52.17 3.50
C VAL A 113 36.27 -50.90 2.68
N ALA A 114 37.02 -50.74 1.61
CA ALA A 114 36.78 -49.69 0.64
C ALA A 114 35.48 -50.03 -0.15
N GLN A 115 34.51 -49.14 -0.09
CA GLN A 115 33.23 -49.26 -0.78
C GLN A 115 33.04 -48.14 -1.78
N SER A 116 32.63 -48.42 -2.99
CA SER A 116 32.16 -47.48 -3.97
C SER A 116 30.71 -47.79 -4.24
N VAL A 117 29.81 -46.84 -3.92
CA VAL A 117 28.36 -47.05 -3.92
C VAL A 117 27.68 -45.98 -4.75
N GLY A 118 26.84 -46.41 -5.68
CA GLY A 118 25.86 -45.54 -6.35
C GLY A 118 24.47 -45.78 -5.74
N ASN A 119 23.87 -44.75 -5.20
CA ASN A 119 22.53 -44.80 -4.68
C ASN A 119 21.58 -43.95 -5.54
N TYR A 120 20.47 -44.54 -5.91
CA TYR A 120 19.39 -43.89 -6.66
C TYR A 120 18.12 -44.09 -5.87
N SER A 121 17.47 -42.99 -5.46
CA SER A 121 16.23 -43.08 -4.69
C SER A 121 15.16 -42.18 -5.24
N GLY A 122 13.92 -42.62 -5.12
CA GLY A 122 12.73 -41.81 -5.40
C GLY A 122 11.65 -42.14 -4.37
N SER A 123 11.03 -41.13 -3.81
CA SER A 123 9.94 -41.28 -2.86
C SER A 123 8.82 -40.26 -3.08
N LEU A 124 7.59 -40.75 -3.01
CA LEU A 124 6.38 -39.95 -3.05
C LEU A 124 5.79 -39.94 -1.66
N SER A 125 5.52 -38.74 -1.13
CA SER A 125 4.97 -38.59 0.24
C SER A 125 3.83 -37.59 0.29
N VAL A 126 2.81 -37.91 1.08
CA VAL A 126 1.73 -37.01 1.50
C VAL A 126 1.94 -36.69 2.97
N ASN A 127 2.07 -35.42 3.28
CA ASN A 127 2.22 -34.94 4.66
C ASN A 127 1.02 -34.09 5.04
N GLN A 128 0.42 -34.36 6.20
CA GLN A 128 -0.72 -33.62 6.74
C GLN A 128 -0.44 -33.17 8.17
N VAL A 129 -0.51 -31.87 8.37
CA VAL A 129 -0.42 -31.28 9.70
C VAL A 129 -1.73 -31.46 10.45
N ILE A 130 -1.65 -31.74 11.76
CA ILE A 130 -2.78 -31.78 12.69
C ILE A 130 -2.73 -30.53 13.57
N PRO A 131 -3.44 -29.43 13.22
CA PRO A 131 -3.26 -28.15 13.90
C PRO A 131 -3.62 -28.16 15.38
N PHE A 132 -4.56 -29.03 15.77
CA PHE A 132 -5.02 -29.13 17.14
C PHE A 132 -3.95 -29.66 18.11
N THR A 133 -3.23 -30.71 17.69
CA THR A 133 -2.18 -31.36 18.52
C THR A 133 -0.78 -30.83 18.20
N GLY A 134 -0.58 -30.23 17.00
CA GLY A 134 0.73 -29.87 16.48
C GLY A 134 1.47 -31.06 15.85
N GLY A 135 0.82 -32.20 15.76
CA GLY A 135 1.36 -33.40 15.14
C GLY A 135 1.33 -33.37 13.62
N GLN A 136 1.96 -34.37 13.02
CA GLN A 136 2.07 -34.56 11.59
C GLN A 136 1.79 -36.01 11.24
N PHE A 137 0.84 -36.24 10.38
CA PHE A 137 0.56 -37.53 9.76
C PHE A 137 1.19 -37.58 8.38
N TYR A 138 1.76 -38.72 7.99
CA TYR A 138 2.32 -38.89 6.66
C TYR A 138 2.02 -40.26 6.08
N VAL A 139 1.94 -40.32 4.76
CA VAL A 139 1.91 -41.54 3.96
C VAL A 139 2.97 -41.40 2.90
N SER A 140 3.84 -42.40 2.75
CA SER A 140 4.88 -42.38 1.74
C SER A 140 5.04 -43.74 1.05
N THR A 141 5.52 -43.69 -0.18
CA THR A 141 6.01 -44.84 -0.97
C THR A 141 7.34 -44.50 -1.60
N GLY A 142 8.23 -45.44 -1.75
CA GLY A 142 9.55 -45.15 -2.30
C GLY A 142 10.25 -46.39 -2.89
N LEU A 143 11.18 -46.10 -3.77
CA LEU A 143 12.04 -47.07 -4.36
C LEU A 143 13.48 -46.59 -4.30
N GLN A 144 14.37 -47.47 -3.89
CA GLN A 144 15.82 -47.24 -3.87
C GLN A 144 16.52 -48.34 -4.66
N ARG A 145 17.50 -47.94 -5.46
CA ARG A 145 18.46 -48.84 -6.11
C ARG A 145 19.86 -48.53 -5.58
N LEU A 146 20.55 -49.57 -5.16
CA LEU A 146 21.91 -49.53 -4.69
C LEU A 146 22.80 -50.31 -5.64
N ASP A 147 23.81 -49.66 -6.20
CA ASP A 147 24.86 -50.27 -7.01
C ASP A 147 26.16 -50.26 -6.19
N LEU A 148 26.65 -51.41 -5.83
CA LEU A 148 27.94 -51.59 -5.15
C LEU A 148 29.00 -51.93 -6.19
N TYR A 149 29.95 -51.00 -6.37
CA TYR A 149 31.05 -51.14 -7.33
C TYR A 149 32.24 -51.79 -6.63
N GLN A 150 32.46 -53.10 -6.92
CA GLN A 150 33.61 -53.88 -6.49
C GLN A 150 34.22 -54.52 -7.75
N ASP A 151 34.87 -55.69 -7.64
CA ASP A 151 35.37 -56.45 -8.77
C ASP A 151 34.26 -56.81 -9.79
N SER A 152 33.04 -56.99 -9.29
CA SER A 152 31.81 -57.04 -10.07
C SER A 152 30.77 -56.10 -9.45
N THR A 153 29.97 -55.42 -10.27
CA THR A 153 28.90 -54.53 -9.79
C THR A 153 27.72 -55.35 -9.29
N THR A 154 27.40 -55.22 -8.01
CA THR A 154 26.21 -55.84 -7.41
C THR A 154 25.12 -54.80 -7.28
N THR A 155 23.94 -55.07 -7.87
CA THR A 155 22.77 -54.19 -7.79
C THR A 155 21.74 -54.82 -6.84
N SER A 156 21.17 -53.99 -5.99
CA SER A 156 20.02 -54.33 -5.13
C SER A 156 18.97 -53.24 -5.13
N TYR A 157 17.73 -53.63 -4.97
CA TYR A 157 16.58 -52.76 -4.92
C TYR A 157 15.89 -52.88 -3.57
N LEU A 158 15.40 -51.77 -3.01
CA LEU A 158 14.55 -51.72 -1.85
C LEU A 158 13.27 -50.92 -2.21
N ALA A 159 12.13 -51.59 -2.17
CA ALA A 159 10.84 -50.91 -2.32
C ALA A 159 10.17 -50.76 -0.95
N ASN A 160 9.88 -49.54 -0.60
CA ASN A 160 8.94 -49.20 0.47
C ASN A 160 7.58 -49.03 -0.20
N MET A 161 6.75 -50.10 -0.22
CA MET A 161 5.47 -50.08 -0.95
C MET A 161 4.51 -49.04 -0.38
N ILE A 162 4.41 -49.01 0.94
CA ILE A 162 3.65 -48.03 1.71
C ILE A 162 4.30 -47.87 3.08
N ASN A 163 4.36 -46.64 3.56
CA ASN A 163 4.73 -46.35 4.93
C ASN A 163 3.79 -45.26 5.44
N VAL A 164 3.05 -45.53 6.50
CA VAL A 164 2.10 -44.63 7.17
C VAL A 164 2.63 -44.34 8.57
N GLY A 165 2.71 -43.07 8.91
CA GLY A 165 3.23 -42.71 10.23
C GLY A 165 2.69 -41.41 10.76
N ILE A 166 2.87 -41.28 12.06
CA ILE A 166 2.52 -40.06 12.82
C ILE A 166 3.73 -39.61 13.63
N ARG A 167 4.01 -38.34 13.59
CA ARG A 167 4.94 -37.67 14.50
C ARG A 167 4.14 -36.73 15.34
N GLN A 168 4.02 -37.04 16.65
CA GLN A 168 3.18 -36.29 17.58
C GLN A 168 4.04 -35.71 18.72
N PRO A 169 4.31 -34.40 18.70
CA PRO A 169 4.84 -33.73 19.87
C PRO A 169 3.75 -33.70 20.97
N ILE A 170 4.06 -34.23 22.13
CA ILE A 170 3.11 -34.34 23.26
C ILE A 170 3.28 -33.15 24.20
N ILE A 171 4.52 -32.82 24.54
CA ILE A 171 4.87 -31.71 25.44
C ILE A 171 5.83 -30.78 24.73
N THR A 172 5.31 -29.93 23.86
CA THR A 172 6.05 -28.88 23.18
C THR A 172 5.17 -27.67 22.83
N TYR A 173 5.75 -26.63 22.26
CA TYR A 173 5.02 -25.49 21.75
C TYR A 173 4.28 -25.83 20.44
N ASN A 174 2.96 -25.67 20.44
CA ASN A 174 2.15 -25.84 19.24
C ASN A 174 1.97 -24.51 18.52
N SER A 175 2.77 -24.26 17.46
CA SER A 175 2.74 -23.05 16.64
C SER A 175 1.42 -22.89 15.88
N TYR A 176 0.82 -23.98 15.40
CA TYR A 176 -0.43 -23.94 14.61
C TYR A 176 -1.61 -23.43 15.43
N LYS A 177 -1.65 -23.76 16.74
CA LYS A 177 -2.67 -23.26 17.67
C LYS A 177 -2.63 -21.73 17.79
N TRP A 178 -1.43 -21.14 17.79
CA TRP A 178 -1.25 -19.69 17.86
C TRP A 178 -1.47 -19.02 16.51
N GLN A 179 -0.96 -19.57 15.43
CA GLN A 179 -1.22 -19.09 14.07
C GLN A 179 -2.72 -19.04 13.76
N LYS A 180 -3.50 -20.06 14.19
CA LYS A 180 -4.96 -20.07 14.04
C LYS A 180 -5.64 -18.86 14.69
N LYS A 181 -5.04 -18.28 15.74
CA LYS A 181 -5.57 -17.09 16.42
C LYS A 181 -5.04 -15.80 15.79
N ILE A 182 -3.77 -15.78 15.41
CA ILE A 182 -3.05 -14.58 14.96
C ILE A 182 -3.38 -14.25 13.49
N GLU A 183 -3.30 -15.23 12.59
CA GLU A 183 -3.44 -15.02 11.15
C GLU A 183 -4.78 -14.36 10.73
N PRO A 184 -5.95 -14.73 11.28
CA PRO A 184 -7.19 -14.05 10.94
C PRO A 184 -7.25 -12.60 11.41
N VAL A 185 -6.60 -12.28 12.56
CA VAL A 185 -6.51 -10.91 13.10
C VAL A 185 -5.60 -10.07 12.20
N GLN A 186 -4.45 -10.63 11.84
CA GLN A 186 -3.49 -9.97 10.93
C GLN A 186 -4.10 -9.68 9.55
N TYR A 187 -4.85 -10.62 8.99
CA TYR A 187 -5.57 -10.44 7.72
C TYR A 187 -6.62 -9.33 7.81
N LYS A 188 -7.45 -9.33 8.86
CA LYS A 188 -8.44 -8.25 9.09
C LYS A 188 -7.78 -6.89 9.29
N LYS A 189 -6.66 -6.85 10.02
CA LYS A 189 -5.87 -5.62 10.18
C LYS A 189 -5.35 -5.12 8.83
N ALA A 190 -4.82 -5.99 7.98
CA ALA A 190 -4.34 -5.62 6.66
C ALA A 190 -5.45 -5.03 5.76
N GLN A 191 -6.68 -5.56 5.83
CA GLN A 191 -7.84 -4.99 5.14
C GLN A 191 -8.11 -3.54 5.57
N LYS A 192 -8.05 -3.28 6.88
CA LYS A 192 -8.29 -1.93 7.42
C LYS A 192 -7.13 -0.98 7.14
N LEU A 193 -5.88 -1.46 7.18
CA LEU A 193 -4.69 -0.68 6.82
C LEU A 193 -4.72 -0.23 5.36
N TYR A 194 -5.25 -1.06 4.46
CA TYR A 194 -5.45 -0.66 3.07
C TYR A 194 -6.43 0.52 2.95
N ILE A 195 -7.57 0.47 3.65
CA ILE A 195 -8.54 1.58 3.67
C ILE A 195 -7.89 2.84 4.28
N GLU A 196 -7.15 2.70 5.38
CA GLU A 196 -6.44 3.80 6.02
C GLU A 196 -5.41 4.46 5.08
N ALA A 197 -4.71 3.66 4.28
CA ALA A 197 -3.77 4.17 3.28
C ALA A 197 -4.49 4.94 2.15
N LEU A 198 -5.68 4.49 1.71
CA LEU A 198 -6.49 5.24 0.76
C LEU A 198 -6.98 6.58 1.33
N GLU A 199 -7.39 6.63 2.61
CA GLU A 199 -7.74 7.87 3.28
C GLU A 199 -6.52 8.79 3.46
N ASN A 200 -5.32 8.22 3.66
CA ASN A 200 -4.07 9.00 3.69
C ASN A 200 -3.75 9.62 2.32
N SER A 201 -3.97 8.89 1.23
CA SER A 201 -3.87 9.43 -0.13
C SER A 201 -4.88 10.56 -0.36
N ALA A 202 -6.09 10.48 0.22
CA ALA A 202 -7.06 11.57 0.18
C ALA A 202 -6.57 12.81 0.93
N VAL A 203 -5.96 12.67 2.14
CA VAL A 203 -5.34 13.78 2.88
C VAL A 203 -4.30 14.49 2.00
N LYS A 204 -3.42 13.74 1.36
CA LYS A 204 -2.40 14.29 0.47
C LYS A 204 -2.99 15.00 -0.75
N THR A 205 -4.06 14.43 -1.32
CA THR A 205 -4.80 15.07 -2.42
C THR A 205 -5.38 16.42 -2.00
N VAL A 206 -5.99 16.49 -0.80
CA VAL A 206 -6.53 17.74 -0.25
C VAL A 206 -5.44 18.81 -0.13
N GLU A 207 -4.27 18.46 0.39
CA GLU A 207 -3.13 19.39 0.50
C GLU A 207 -2.71 19.96 -0.86
N LEU A 208 -2.49 19.09 -1.85
CA LEU A 208 -2.05 19.48 -3.18
C LEU A 208 -3.12 20.28 -3.93
N TYR A 209 -4.39 19.87 -3.82
CA TYR A 209 -5.53 20.55 -4.42
C TYR A 209 -5.64 21.99 -3.93
N PHE A 210 -5.65 22.19 -2.61
CA PHE A 210 -5.78 23.53 -2.03
C PHE A 210 -4.53 24.39 -2.24
N SER A 211 -3.33 23.79 -2.29
CA SER A 211 -2.11 24.51 -2.62
C SER A 211 -2.20 25.12 -4.03
N LEU A 212 -2.68 24.33 -5.01
CA LEU A 212 -2.93 24.82 -6.36
C LEU A 212 -4.07 25.84 -6.42
N LEU A 213 -5.17 25.59 -5.71
CA LEU A 213 -6.33 26.48 -5.66
C LEU A 213 -5.96 27.86 -5.09
N GLU A 214 -5.17 27.91 -4.01
CA GLU A 214 -4.66 29.14 -3.41
C GLU A 214 -3.79 29.92 -4.41
N THR A 215 -2.91 29.23 -5.14
CA THR A 215 -2.05 29.87 -6.16
C THR A 215 -2.88 30.41 -7.32
N GLN A 216 -3.88 29.67 -7.82
CA GLN A 216 -4.82 30.13 -8.85
C GLN A 216 -5.58 31.41 -8.41
N LEU A 217 -6.07 31.41 -7.17
CA LEU A 217 -6.74 32.57 -6.62
C LEU A 217 -5.78 33.77 -6.51
N SER A 218 -4.59 33.59 -5.95
CA SER A 218 -3.58 34.64 -5.78
C SER A 218 -3.18 35.25 -7.11
N LEU A 219 -2.96 34.44 -8.14
CA LEU A 219 -2.64 34.92 -9.49
C LEU A 219 -3.80 35.75 -10.08
N THR A 220 -5.04 35.24 -9.92
CA THR A 220 -6.24 35.95 -10.41
C THR A 220 -6.37 37.32 -9.75
N LEU A 221 -6.19 37.37 -8.42
CA LEU A 221 -6.23 38.64 -7.67
C LEU A 221 -5.12 39.59 -8.10
N SER A 222 -3.89 39.11 -8.28
CA SER A 222 -2.75 39.94 -8.69
C SER A 222 -2.95 40.52 -10.11
N ILE A 223 -3.50 39.72 -11.04
CA ILE A 223 -3.83 40.22 -12.41
C ILE A 223 -4.92 41.29 -12.34
N GLN A 224 -5.98 41.07 -11.55
CA GLN A 224 -7.05 42.07 -11.36
C GLN A 224 -6.52 43.35 -10.70
N ASN A 225 -5.67 43.23 -9.69
CA ASN A 225 -5.06 44.35 -9.01
C ASN A 225 -4.14 45.14 -9.94
N LYS A 226 -3.35 44.44 -10.76
CA LYS A 226 -2.48 45.08 -11.79
C LYS A 226 -3.29 45.90 -12.80
N ALA A 227 -4.38 45.36 -13.33
CA ALA A 227 -5.26 46.05 -14.26
C ALA A 227 -5.91 47.30 -13.62
N ASN A 228 -6.33 47.19 -12.36
CA ASN A 228 -6.83 48.35 -11.60
C ASN A 228 -5.72 49.40 -11.39
N ASN A 229 -4.54 48.96 -10.97
CA ASN A 229 -3.41 49.83 -10.67
C ASN A 229 -2.86 50.53 -11.90
N ASP A 230 -2.90 49.91 -13.08
CA ASP A 230 -2.56 50.57 -14.36
C ASP A 230 -3.47 51.76 -14.64
N THR A 231 -4.77 51.63 -14.34
CA THR A 231 -5.72 52.74 -14.47
C THR A 231 -5.43 53.84 -13.43
N LEU A 232 -5.12 53.45 -12.19
CA LEU A 232 -4.78 54.42 -11.16
C LEU A 232 -3.48 55.18 -11.41
N LEU A 233 -2.50 54.51 -12.01
CA LEU A 233 -1.22 55.11 -12.40
C LEU A 233 -1.44 56.20 -13.47
N LEU A 234 -2.28 55.96 -14.46
CA LEU A 234 -2.63 56.99 -15.45
C LEU A 234 -3.28 58.18 -14.76
N MET A 235 -4.25 57.95 -13.87
CA MET A 235 -4.89 59.01 -13.11
C MET A 235 -3.91 59.77 -12.18
N ALA A 236 -2.96 59.08 -11.56
CA ALA A 236 -1.93 59.70 -10.73
C ALA A 236 -1.01 60.60 -11.54
N LYS A 237 -0.57 60.17 -12.74
CA LYS A 237 0.24 61.00 -13.69
C LYS A 237 -0.49 62.29 -14.08
N GLU A 238 -1.77 62.23 -14.40
CA GLU A 238 -2.58 63.39 -14.71
C GLU A 238 -2.74 64.35 -13.51
N ARG A 239 -3.00 63.78 -12.32
CA ARG A 239 -3.13 64.56 -11.07
C ARG A 239 -1.82 65.25 -10.70
N PHE A 240 -0.68 64.60 -10.85
CA PHE A 240 0.63 65.15 -10.63
C PHE A 240 0.91 66.32 -11.59
N ALA A 241 0.62 66.14 -12.90
CA ALA A 241 0.76 67.19 -13.90
C ALA A 241 -0.12 68.43 -13.60
N LEU A 242 -1.26 68.23 -12.91
CA LEU A 242 -2.15 69.30 -12.42
C LEU A 242 -1.75 69.83 -11.04
N GLY A 243 -0.66 69.36 -10.43
CA GLY A 243 -0.21 69.77 -9.09
C GLY A 243 -1.13 69.35 -7.94
N LYS A 244 -1.98 68.32 -8.14
CA LYS A 244 -2.97 67.85 -7.15
C LYS A 244 -2.44 66.74 -6.23
N ILE A 245 -1.35 66.10 -6.56
CA ILE A 245 -0.67 65.11 -5.74
C ILE A 245 0.83 65.37 -5.72
N THR A 246 1.53 64.83 -4.74
CA THR A 246 2.99 64.92 -4.61
C THR A 246 3.72 63.95 -5.53
N GLU A 247 5.01 64.18 -5.78
CA GLU A 247 5.87 63.26 -6.51
C GLU A 247 6.01 61.94 -5.74
N ASP A 248 6.06 61.98 -4.39
CA ASP A 248 6.11 60.80 -3.51
C ASP A 248 4.89 59.88 -3.73
N GLU A 249 3.67 60.44 -3.77
CA GLU A 249 2.45 59.67 -4.05
C GLU A 249 2.42 59.05 -5.43
N LEU A 250 2.97 59.73 -6.48
CA LEU A 250 3.12 59.17 -7.81
C LEU A 250 4.11 58.01 -7.81
N LEU A 251 5.27 58.17 -7.17
CA LEU A 251 6.29 57.12 -7.09
C LEU A 251 5.76 55.91 -6.30
N GLU A 252 4.95 56.08 -5.28
CA GLU A 252 4.30 54.99 -4.53
C GLU A 252 3.41 54.12 -5.46
N VAL A 253 2.61 54.75 -6.33
CA VAL A 253 1.78 54.03 -7.31
C VAL A 253 2.64 53.31 -8.35
N GLU A 254 3.73 53.94 -8.83
CA GLU A 254 4.65 53.33 -9.78
C GLU A 254 5.37 52.10 -9.17
N ILE A 255 5.89 52.20 -7.97
CA ILE A 255 6.54 51.11 -7.24
C ILE A 255 5.55 49.96 -7.04
N ASN A 256 4.32 50.24 -6.60
CA ASN A 256 3.30 49.22 -6.44
C ASN A 256 2.98 48.47 -7.76
N ASN A 257 2.94 49.24 -8.88
CA ASN A 257 2.72 48.67 -10.22
C ASN A 257 3.82 47.72 -10.65
N LEU A 258 5.10 48.04 -10.39
CA LEU A 258 6.25 47.18 -10.66
C LEU A 258 6.22 45.92 -9.78
N ASN A 259 5.91 46.06 -8.46
CA ASN A 259 5.81 44.95 -7.54
C ASN A 259 4.72 43.94 -7.94
N LEU A 260 3.55 44.43 -8.41
CA LEU A 260 2.48 43.57 -8.94
C LEU A 260 2.93 42.79 -10.18
N SER A 261 3.76 43.42 -11.06
CA SER A 261 4.30 42.73 -12.24
C SER A 261 5.25 41.59 -11.84
N ILE A 262 6.15 41.83 -10.87
CA ILE A 262 7.05 40.79 -10.33
C ILE A 262 6.23 39.66 -9.71
N GLN A 263 5.25 40.00 -8.87
CA GLN A 263 4.39 39.03 -8.19
C GLN A 263 3.61 38.14 -9.18
N ILE A 264 3.15 38.68 -10.30
CA ILE A 264 2.45 37.92 -11.34
C ILE A 264 3.39 36.86 -11.95
N GLU A 265 4.63 37.23 -12.31
CA GLU A 265 5.60 36.27 -12.85
C GLU A 265 5.96 35.18 -11.83
N GLU A 266 6.15 35.52 -10.56
CA GLU A 266 6.40 34.56 -9.49
C GLU A 266 5.23 33.59 -9.31
N LEU A 267 3.98 34.10 -9.35
CA LEU A 267 2.78 33.28 -9.20
C LEU A 267 2.51 32.41 -10.44
N GLN A 268 2.91 32.84 -11.64
CA GLN A 268 2.82 32.01 -12.85
C GLN A 268 3.76 30.80 -12.75
N ASN A 269 5.01 31.02 -12.34
CA ASN A 269 5.97 29.94 -12.10
C ASN A 269 5.50 28.99 -11.00
N ALA A 270 4.98 29.54 -9.88
CA ALA A 270 4.41 28.74 -8.78
C ALA A 270 3.19 27.94 -9.24
N LEU A 271 2.35 28.50 -10.12
CA LEU A 271 1.19 27.80 -10.68
C LEU A 271 1.60 26.56 -11.45
N GLU A 272 2.59 26.69 -12.33
CA GLU A 272 3.12 25.55 -13.11
C GLU A 272 3.66 24.46 -12.17
N GLU A 273 4.47 24.84 -11.16
CA GLU A 273 5.00 23.89 -10.17
C GLU A 273 3.89 23.13 -9.43
N LYS A 274 2.85 23.84 -8.95
CA LYS A 274 1.75 23.22 -8.21
C LYS A 274 0.84 22.37 -9.11
N GLN A 275 0.66 22.77 -10.37
CA GLN A 275 -0.04 21.94 -11.35
C GLN A 275 0.70 20.63 -11.63
N MET A 276 2.03 20.70 -11.83
CA MET A 276 2.86 19.50 -12.01
C MET A 276 2.77 18.59 -10.79
N ALA A 277 2.92 19.14 -9.58
CA ALA A 277 2.86 18.34 -8.35
C ALA A 277 1.52 17.61 -8.17
N LEU A 278 0.39 18.26 -8.48
CA LEU A 278 -0.91 17.62 -8.43
C LEU A 278 -1.08 16.58 -9.54
N ALA A 279 -0.68 16.92 -10.80
CA ALA A 279 -0.79 16.01 -11.94
C ALA A 279 0.04 14.73 -11.72
N ASP A 280 1.30 14.86 -11.28
CA ASP A 280 2.17 13.73 -10.95
C ASP A 280 1.56 12.83 -9.90
N PHE A 281 1.05 13.42 -8.81
CA PHE A 281 0.41 12.66 -7.75
C PHE A 281 -0.83 11.90 -8.21
N LEU A 282 -1.63 12.52 -9.08
CA LEU A 282 -2.82 11.90 -9.67
C LEU A 282 -2.50 10.92 -10.81
N GLY A 283 -1.27 10.89 -11.30
CA GLY A 283 -0.87 10.11 -12.48
C GLY A 283 -1.59 10.57 -13.75
N LEU A 284 -1.76 11.90 -13.90
CA LEU A 284 -2.33 12.54 -15.08
C LEU A 284 -1.23 13.00 -16.03
N ASP A 285 -1.53 13.11 -17.33
CA ASP A 285 -0.61 13.66 -18.31
C ASP A 285 -0.45 15.18 -18.10
N LEU A 286 0.81 15.64 -18.07
CA LEU A 286 1.20 17.02 -17.75
C LEU A 286 0.75 18.07 -18.79
N ALA A 287 0.23 17.67 -19.94
CA ALA A 287 -0.16 18.57 -21.02
C ALA A 287 -1.49 19.33 -20.79
N ALA A 288 -2.28 18.99 -19.76
CA ALA A 288 -3.58 19.59 -19.53
C ALA A 288 -3.52 20.72 -18.48
N SER A 289 -3.96 21.92 -18.85
CA SER A 289 -4.20 22.99 -17.88
C SER A 289 -5.34 22.59 -16.94
N ILE A 290 -5.03 22.45 -15.63
CA ILE A 290 -5.97 22.04 -14.59
C ILE A 290 -6.62 23.29 -13.98
N THR A 291 -7.93 23.42 -14.11
CA THR A 291 -8.72 24.44 -13.40
C THR A 291 -9.49 23.77 -12.26
N LEU A 292 -9.34 24.31 -11.06
CA LEU A 292 -9.98 23.73 -9.86
C LEU A 292 -11.27 24.48 -9.50
N THR A 293 -12.24 23.75 -8.95
CA THR A 293 -13.48 24.33 -8.40
C THR A 293 -13.34 24.51 -6.90
N LEU A 294 -13.96 25.55 -6.34
CA LEU A 294 -14.00 25.75 -4.88
C LEU A 294 -14.85 24.64 -4.23
N PRO A 295 -14.27 23.83 -3.31
CA PRO A 295 -15.03 22.79 -2.61
C PRO A 295 -16.09 23.38 -1.68
N SER A 296 -17.17 22.62 -1.47
CA SER A 296 -18.23 22.98 -0.53
C SER A 296 -17.75 22.93 0.92
N VAL A 297 -18.41 23.67 1.80
CA VAL A 297 -18.13 23.66 3.24
C VAL A 297 -18.70 22.38 3.87
N ILE A 298 -17.89 21.68 4.69
CA ILE A 298 -18.35 20.57 5.52
C ILE A 298 -18.96 21.18 6.81
N GLY A 299 -20.28 21.22 6.86
CA GLY A 299 -21.00 21.94 7.94
C GLY A 299 -21.43 21.08 9.14
N LYS A 300 -21.05 19.79 9.19
CA LYS A 300 -21.53 18.85 10.20
C LYS A 300 -20.58 18.78 11.39
N GLU A 301 -21.08 19.08 12.59
CA GLU A 301 -20.32 18.88 13.83
C GLU A 301 -20.18 17.38 14.16
N ILE A 302 -19.04 17.01 14.72
CA ILE A 302 -18.71 15.61 15.08
C ILE A 302 -18.64 15.51 16.59
N ASP A 303 -19.39 14.57 17.17
CA ASP A 303 -19.35 14.26 18.59
C ASP A 303 -18.13 13.39 18.94
N ASN A 304 -17.42 13.75 20.01
CA ASN A 304 -16.19 13.08 20.47
C ASN A 304 -16.43 11.61 20.86
N GLU A 305 -17.51 11.33 21.58
CA GLU A 305 -17.79 9.96 22.04
C GLU A 305 -18.25 9.06 20.88
N ARG A 306 -18.99 9.62 19.92
CA ARG A 306 -19.34 8.92 18.69
C ARG A 306 -18.10 8.61 17.87
N ALA A 307 -17.21 9.59 17.67
CA ALA A 307 -15.96 9.40 16.95
C ALA A 307 -15.09 8.30 17.59
N TYR A 308 -14.98 8.30 18.90
CA TYR A 308 -14.22 7.28 19.63
C TYR A 308 -14.82 5.88 19.47
N ARG A 309 -16.14 5.72 19.57
CA ARG A 309 -16.82 4.43 19.35
C ARG A 309 -16.60 3.90 17.93
N GLU A 310 -16.75 4.77 16.93
CA GLU A 310 -16.52 4.39 15.52
C GLU A 310 -15.05 4.01 15.28
N ALA A 311 -14.11 4.73 15.88
CA ALA A 311 -12.69 4.42 15.77
C ALA A 311 -12.33 3.04 16.34
N LEU A 312 -12.88 2.68 17.51
CA LEU A 312 -12.66 1.36 18.11
C LEU A 312 -13.30 0.23 17.28
N SER A 313 -14.50 0.46 16.73
CA SER A 313 -15.21 -0.57 15.97
C SER A 313 -14.66 -0.78 14.57
N ASN A 314 -14.28 0.29 13.89
CA ASN A 314 -13.89 0.25 12.48
C ASN A 314 -12.40 0.44 12.25
N GLY A 315 -11.68 1.12 13.17
CA GLY A 315 -10.26 1.44 13.04
C GLY A 315 -9.32 0.24 13.14
N THR A 316 -8.03 0.49 12.93
CA THR A 316 -6.96 -0.53 12.94
C THR A 316 -6.43 -0.82 14.33
N ILE A 317 -6.56 0.13 15.26
CA ILE A 317 -5.88 0.12 16.56
C ILE A 317 -6.22 -1.09 17.44
N GLU A 318 -7.50 -1.48 17.52
CA GLU A 318 -7.91 -2.61 18.36
C GLU A 318 -7.37 -3.94 17.81
N LEU A 319 -7.33 -4.09 16.48
CA LEU A 319 -6.74 -5.29 15.85
C LEU A 319 -5.21 -5.34 16.02
N ASP A 320 -4.54 -4.19 15.99
CA ASP A 320 -3.11 -4.10 16.28
C ASP A 320 -2.79 -4.51 17.72
N HIS A 321 -3.53 -3.98 18.69
CA HIS A 321 -3.40 -4.35 20.10
C HIS A 321 -3.66 -5.84 20.32
N GLN A 322 -4.72 -6.40 19.70
CA GLN A 322 -5.04 -7.81 19.78
C GLN A 322 -3.94 -8.69 19.19
N GLN A 323 -3.39 -8.33 18.02
CA GLN A 323 -2.30 -9.06 17.39
C GLN A 323 -1.06 -9.08 18.29
N ARG A 324 -0.59 -7.93 18.75
CA ARG A 324 0.61 -7.81 19.61
C ARG A 324 0.44 -8.58 20.94
N LEU A 325 -0.73 -8.53 21.52
CA LEU A 325 -1.03 -9.29 22.75
C LEU A 325 -0.99 -10.81 22.52
N LEU A 326 -1.59 -11.30 21.42
CA LEU A 326 -1.56 -12.71 21.04
C LEU A 326 -0.13 -13.18 20.73
N GLU A 327 0.67 -12.39 20.06
CA GLU A 327 2.09 -12.69 19.77
C GLU A 327 2.93 -12.74 21.06
N ALA A 328 2.74 -11.80 21.97
CA ALA A 328 3.43 -11.80 23.26
C ALA A 328 3.02 -13.03 24.12
N GLN A 329 1.74 -13.38 24.16
CA GLN A 329 1.25 -14.58 24.82
C GLN A 329 1.82 -15.88 24.19
N SER A 330 1.91 -15.91 22.86
CA SER A 330 2.52 -16.99 22.09
C SER A 330 3.98 -17.17 22.46
N ASN A 331 4.72 -16.07 22.59
CA ASN A 331 6.14 -16.07 22.98
C ASN A 331 6.33 -16.58 24.42
N VAL A 332 5.44 -16.25 25.35
CA VAL A 332 5.46 -16.81 26.71
C VAL A 332 5.20 -18.31 26.67
N ALA A 333 4.19 -18.76 25.90
CA ALA A 333 3.89 -20.19 25.75
C ALA A 333 5.09 -20.95 25.14
N ARG A 334 5.74 -20.36 24.13
CA ARG A 334 6.96 -20.92 23.50
C ARG A 334 8.11 -21.00 24.50
N ALA A 335 8.39 -19.93 25.25
CA ALA A 335 9.45 -19.92 26.24
C ALA A 335 9.24 -20.93 27.37
N LYS A 336 7.99 -21.25 27.71
CA LYS A 336 7.64 -22.30 28.67
C LYS A 336 7.85 -23.72 28.12
N ALA A 337 7.49 -23.93 26.86
CA ALA A 337 7.55 -25.25 26.24
C ALA A 337 8.95 -25.64 25.78
N ASP A 338 9.66 -24.75 25.03
CA ASP A 338 10.92 -25.06 24.39
C ASP A 338 12.10 -25.21 25.38
N ASN A 339 11.94 -24.74 26.61
CA ASN A 339 13.00 -24.79 27.62
C ASN A 339 12.65 -25.71 28.82
N GLY A 340 11.76 -26.65 28.61
CA GLY A 340 11.31 -27.62 29.63
C GLY A 340 11.46 -29.06 29.21
N PHE A 341 10.77 -29.93 29.91
CA PHE A 341 10.63 -31.33 29.54
C PHE A 341 9.83 -31.43 28.22
N SER A 342 10.39 -32.12 27.22
CA SER A 342 9.70 -32.40 25.95
C SER A 342 9.52 -33.90 25.74
N VAL A 343 8.43 -34.25 25.10
CA VAL A 343 8.08 -35.63 24.73
C VAL A 343 7.55 -35.66 23.32
N ASP A 344 8.16 -36.51 22.47
CA ASP A 344 7.78 -36.73 21.10
C ASP A 344 7.48 -38.20 20.85
N LEU A 345 6.31 -38.46 20.28
CA LEU A 345 5.92 -39.79 19.82
C LEU A 345 6.10 -39.88 18.32
N TYR A 346 6.83 -40.87 17.86
CA TYR A 346 6.89 -41.28 16.46
C TYR A 346 6.33 -42.72 16.39
N ALA A 347 5.38 -42.94 15.50
CA ALA A 347 4.85 -44.25 15.19
C ALA A 347 4.71 -44.39 13.67
N SER A 348 5.17 -45.52 13.13
CA SER A 348 5.01 -45.86 11.71
C SER A 348 4.76 -47.31 11.49
N PHE A 349 3.98 -47.60 10.49
CA PHE A 349 3.77 -48.92 9.92
C PHE A 349 4.03 -48.89 8.42
N GLY A 350 4.81 -49.85 7.93
CA GLY A 350 5.17 -49.92 6.51
C GLY A 350 5.28 -51.34 6.01
N LEU A 351 5.26 -51.46 4.69
CA LEU A 351 5.52 -52.67 3.94
C LEU A 351 6.72 -52.43 3.03
N SER A 352 7.79 -53.21 3.21
CA SER A 352 9.00 -53.09 2.43
C SER A 352 9.55 -54.44 1.99
N GLN A 353 10.29 -54.46 0.89
CA GLN A 353 10.96 -55.65 0.38
C GLN A 353 12.21 -55.27 -0.38
N SER A 354 13.28 -56.04 -0.18
CA SER A 354 14.54 -55.91 -0.92
C SER A 354 14.82 -57.14 -1.75
N ASP A 355 15.31 -56.95 -2.97
CA ASP A 355 15.73 -58.05 -3.87
C ASP A 355 16.79 -57.55 -4.87
N ALA A 356 17.57 -58.45 -5.45
CA ALA A 356 18.49 -58.13 -6.51
C ALA A 356 17.77 -57.79 -7.84
N LEU A 357 16.55 -58.28 -8.01
CA LEU A 357 15.74 -58.06 -9.21
C LEU A 357 14.57 -57.10 -8.87
N PHE A 358 14.44 -56.02 -9.59
CA PHE A 358 13.36 -55.04 -9.41
C PHE A 358 11.95 -55.64 -9.32
N LYS A 359 11.66 -56.63 -10.18
CA LYS A 359 10.34 -57.27 -10.22
C LYS A 359 9.96 -57.99 -8.90
N ASN A 360 10.95 -58.48 -8.15
CA ASN A 360 10.73 -59.24 -6.95
C ASN A 360 10.53 -58.32 -5.71
N THR A 361 11.01 -57.09 -5.78
CA THR A 361 10.86 -56.13 -4.65
C THR A 361 9.43 -55.77 -4.32
N TYR A 362 8.46 -56.12 -5.16
CA TYR A 362 7.02 -55.93 -4.92
C TYR A 362 6.29 -57.24 -4.58
N ARG A 363 7.04 -58.32 -4.29
CA ARG A 363 6.47 -59.60 -3.91
C ARG A 363 6.83 -59.94 -2.47
N ASN A 364 5.86 -60.49 -1.71
CA ASN A 364 6.03 -60.94 -0.32
C ASN A 364 6.68 -59.84 0.56
N PRO A 365 6.05 -58.67 0.69
CA PRO A 365 6.59 -57.61 1.52
C PRO A 365 6.67 -57.99 2.97
N LEU A 366 7.70 -57.51 3.63
CA LEU A 366 7.84 -57.61 5.08
C LEU A 366 7.19 -56.40 5.74
N ASP A 367 6.46 -56.59 6.81
CA ASP A 367 5.95 -55.54 7.66
C ASP A 367 7.08 -54.93 8.47
N GLN A 368 7.02 -53.61 8.58
CA GLN A 368 7.93 -52.80 9.39
C GLN A 368 7.11 -51.97 10.35
N GLU A 369 7.28 -52.24 11.63
CA GLU A 369 6.63 -51.45 12.71
C GLU A 369 7.67 -50.71 13.52
N GLN A 370 7.44 -49.47 13.75
CA GLN A 370 8.30 -48.64 14.58
C GLN A 370 7.44 -47.77 15.52
N ILE A 371 7.68 -47.86 16.80
CA ILE A 371 7.14 -46.97 17.80
C ILE A 371 8.32 -46.45 18.61
N THR A 372 8.49 -45.13 18.64
CA THR A 372 9.56 -44.47 19.39
C THR A 372 8.98 -43.35 20.22
N LEU A 373 9.13 -43.42 21.52
CA LEU A 373 8.82 -42.37 22.45
C LEU A 373 10.14 -41.73 22.90
N SER A 374 10.38 -40.51 22.42
CA SER A 374 11.57 -39.76 22.78
C SER A 374 11.23 -38.72 23.82
N PHE A 375 12.10 -38.53 24.80
CA PHE A 375 11.97 -37.44 25.77
C PHE A 375 13.31 -36.71 25.93
N THR A 376 13.22 -35.43 26.25
CA THR A 376 14.39 -34.60 26.55
C THR A 376 14.13 -33.85 27.84
N ILE A 377 15.02 -34.02 28.81
CA ILE A 377 15.00 -33.32 30.09
C ILE A 377 16.28 -32.52 30.24
N PRO A 378 16.21 -31.18 30.27
CA PRO A 378 17.41 -30.38 30.55
C PRO A 378 17.76 -30.53 32.04
N ILE A 379 18.84 -31.28 32.34
CA ILE A 379 19.28 -31.56 33.72
C ILE A 379 19.98 -30.34 34.31
N LEU A 380 20.81 -29.68 33.53
CA LEU A 380 21.61 -28.51 33.95
C LEU A 380 21.67 -27.49 32.82
N ASP A 381 20.96 -26.39 32.96
CA ASP A 381 20.93 -25.28 31.98
C ASP A 381 21.39 -23.94 32.57
N TRP A 382 21.98 -23.99 33.78
CA TRP A 382 22.47 -22.79 34.51
C TRP A 382 21.40 -21.69 34.66
N GLY A 383 20.14 -22.06 34.62
CA GLY A 383 18.98 -21.15 34.75
C GLY A 383 18.57 -20.46 33.46
N ILE A 384 19.04 -20.89 32.31
CA ILE A 384 18.67 -20.33 30.98
C ILE A 384 17.16 -20.41 30.78
N ALA A 385 16.52 -21.55 31.01
CA ALA A 385 15.06 -21.73 30.90
C ALA A 385 14.29 -20.76 31.79
N LYS A 386 14.75 -20.58 33.03
CA LYS A 386 14.15 -19.65 34.01
C LYS A 386 14.20 -18.21 33.50
N TYR A 387 15.36 -17.77 32.99
CA TYR A 387 15.54 -16.40 32.52
C TYR A 387 14.83 -16.14 31.20
N LYS A 388 14.83 -17.08 30.27
CA LYS A 388 14.05 -16.99 29.02
C LYS A 388 12.54 -16.84 29.31
N ARG A 389 12.01 -17.63 30.22
CA ARG A 389 10.60 -17.53 30.63
C ARG A 389 10.31 -16.21 31.33
N LYS A 390 11.14 -15.79 32.29
CA LYS A 390 10.98 -14.49 32.94
C LYS A 390 11.06 -13.32 31.94
N LYS A 391 12.00 -13.38 31.00
CA LYS A 391 12.11 -12.38 29.94
C LYS A 391 10.82 -12.28 29.12
N ALA A 392 10.25 -13.41 28.68
CA ALA A 392 9.01 -13.45 27.92
C ALA A 392 7.80 -12.94 28.74
N GLU A 393 7.72 -13.28 30.03
CA GLU A 393 6.68 -12.80 30.93
C GLU A 393 6.77 -11.28 31.17
N ILE A 394 7.97 -10.74 31.30
CA ILE A 394 8.19 -9.29 31.42
C ILE A 394 7.83 -8.60 30.10
N SER A 395 8.24 -9.15 28.95
CA SER A 395 7.87 -8.61 27.64
C SER A 395 6.35 -8.59 27.42
N LEU A 396 5.60 -9.60 27.88
CA LEU A 396 4.14 -9.59 27.85
C LEU A 396 3.56 -8.45 28.71
N LYS A 397 4.12 -8.24 29.92
CA LYS A 397 3.69 -7.13 30.78
C LYS A 397 3.98 -5.77 30.14
N ASP A 398 5.15 -5.62 29.54
CA ASP A 398 5.56 -4.40 28.85
C ASP A 398 4.61 -4.09 27.67
N VAL A 399 4.29 -5.09 26.85
CA VAL A 399 3.29 -4.96 25.77
C VAL A 399 1.93 -4.53 26.34
N SER A 400 1.50 -5.09 27.47
CA SER A 400 0.22 -4.71 28.09
C SER A 400 0.21 -3.24 28.55
N VAL A 401 1.28 -2.79 29.21
CA VAL A 401 1.41 -1.39 29.66
C VAL A 401 1.46 -0.44 28.45
N THR A 402 2.20 -0.82 27.40
CA THR A 402 2.29 -0.05 26.17
C THR A 402 0.92 0.10 25.51
N ILE A 403 0.14 -0.98 25.40
CA ILE A 403 -1.23 -0.97 24.86
C ILE A 403 -2.15 -0.04 25.68
N ASP A 404 -2.07 -0.11 27.01
CA ASP A 404 -2.90 0.75 27.85
C ASP A 404 -2.53 2.23 27.68
N GLN A 405 -1.24 2.55 27.54
CA GLN A 405 -0.78 3.91 27.24
C GLN A 405 -1.25 4.36 25.84
N GLU A 406 -1.09 3.54 24.83
CA GLU A 406 -1.51 3.84 23.45
C GLU A 406 -3.04 4.08 23.35
N LYS A 407 -3.86 3.36 24.12
CA LYS A 407 -5.31 3.63 24.18
C LYS A 407 -5.62 5.03 24.72
N LEU A 408 -4.91 5.44 25.75
CA LEU A 408 -5.07 6.79 26.31
C LEU A 408 -4.60 7.87 25.34
N ASP A 409 -3.44 7.65 24.70
CA ASP A 409 -2.87 8.58 23.72
C ASP A 409 -3.76 8.70 22.48
N PHE A 410 -4.27 7.57 21.97
CA PHE A 410 -5.20 7.55 20.85
C PHE A 410 -6.50 8.32 21.17
N ARG A 411 -7.09 8.07 22.35
CA ARG A 411 -8.30 8.81 22.77
C ARG A 411 -8.05 10.31 22.81
N ARG A 412 -6.93 10.75 23.42
CA ARG A 412 -6.55 12.16 23.49
C ARG A 412 -6.31 12.77 22.10
N ASN A 413 -5.59 12.06 21.22
CA ASN A 413 -5.33 12.51 19.87
C ASN A 413 -6.61 12.66 19.05
N LEU A 414 -7.49 11.65 19.08
CA LEU A 414 -8.76 11.70 18.37
C LEU A 414 -9.65 12.85 18.91
N GLN A 415 -9.77 13.00 20.23
CA GLN A 415 -10.53 14.09 20.85
C GLN A 415 -9.98 15.45 20.44
N SER A 416 -8.64 15.62 20.44
CA SER A 416 -7.99 16.86 19.99
C SER A 416 -8.30 17.15 18.51
N THR A 417 -8.23 16.12 17.64
CA THR A 417 -8.50 16.26 16.21
C THR A 417 -9.97 16.66 15.96
N VAL A 418 -10.91 16.03 16.66
CA VAL A 418 -12.35 16.36 16.56
C VAL A 418 -12.62 17.77 17.05
N ASN A 419 -12.05 18.17 18.18
CA ASN A 419 -12.21 19.55 18.72
C ASN A 419 -11.62 20.58 17.75
N GLN A 420 -10.46 20.31 17.15
CA GLN A 420 -9.87 21.18 16.14
C GLN A 420 -10.75 21.28 14.89
N TYR A 421 -11.33 20.18 14.43
CA TYR A 421 -12.27 20.18 13.29
C TYR A 421 -13.51 21.05 13.59
N ASN A 422 -14.15 20.87 14.74
CA ASN A 422 -15.32 21.65 15.13
C ASN A 422 -14.97 23.16 15.28
N LEU A 423 -13.77 23.48 15.78
CA LEU A 423 -13.27 24.85 15.84
C LEU A 423 -13.08 25.45 14.43
N GLN A 424 -12.56 24.67 13.47
CA GLN A 424 -12.37 25.13 12.08
C GLN A 424 -13.71 25.49 11.42
N SER A 425 -14.78 24.78 11.71
CA SER A 425 -16.13 25.09 11.21
C SER A 425 -16.62 26.46 11.71
N TYR A 426 -16.30 26.84 12.96
CA TYR A 426 -16.58 28.15 13.46
C TYR A 426 -15.69 29.23 12.85
N GLN A 427 -14.38 28.98 12.76
CA GLN A 427 -13.42 29.92 12.16
C GLN A 427 -13.72 30.19 10.69
N LEU A 428 -14.23 29.20 9.95
CA LEU A 428 -14.60 29.34 8.54
C LEU A 428 -15.76 30.34 8.38
N ARG A 429 -16.79 30.27 9.22
CA ARG A 429 -17.89 31.28 9.22
C ARG A 429 -17.41 32.70 9.52
N LEU A 430 -16.42 32.82 10.42
CA LEU A 430 -15.82 34.13 10.72
C LEU A 430 -14.94 34.62 9.55
N ALA A 431 -14.19 33.76 8.90
CA ALA A 431 -13.36 34.12 7.74
C ALA A 431 -14.23 34.55 6.54
N GLU A 432 -15.35 33.87 6.31
CA GLU A 432 -16.33 34.25 5.29
C GLU A 432 -16.88 35.64 5.56
N LYS A 433 -17.32 35.91 6.81
CA LYS A 433 -17.84 37.22 7.21
C LYS A 433 -16.79 38.34 7.14
N ALA A 434 -15.55 38.03 7.52
CA ALA A 434 -14.44 38.96 7.39
C ALA A 434 -14.16 39.31 5.91
N GLY A 435 -14.23 38.31 5.01
CA GLY A 435 -14.11 38.52 3.58
C GLY A 435 -15.19 39.44 3.00
N GLU A 436 -16.46 39.24 3.38
CA GLU A 436 -17.57 40.13 2.97
C GLU A 436 -17.32 41.60 3.42
N LEU A 437 -16.91 41.78 4.68
CA LEU A 437 -16.66 43.12 5.22
C LEU A 437 -15.44 43.79 4.56
N ALA A 438 -14.37 43.04 4.34
CA ALA A 438 -13.16 43.53 3.66
C ALA A 438 -13.45 43.94 2.22
N ALA A 439 -14.22 43.12 1.49
CA ALA A 439 -14.65 43.46 0.14
C ALA A 439 -15.48 44.76 0.09
N LYS A 440 -16.44 44.91 1.00
CA LYS A 440 -17.24 46.14 1.12
C LYS A 440 -16.38 47.35 1.46
N ARG A 441 -15.44 47.20 2.40
CA ARG A 441 -14.50 48.29 2.75
C ARG A 441 -13.63 48.69 1.54
N PHE A 442 -13.15 47.72 0.77
CA PHE A 442 -12.35 47.98 -0.42
C PHE A 442 -13.13 48.80 -1.46
N GLU A 443 -14.38 48.44 -1.77
CA GLU A 443 -15.19 49.20 -2.73
C GLU A 443 -15.40 50.65 -2.26
N MET A 444 -15.69 50.87 -0.96
CA MET A 444 -15.81 52.21 -0.41
C MET A 444 -14.51 53.01 -0.48
N SER A 445 -13.36 52.36 -0.24
CA SER A 445 -12.04 53.01 -0.30
C SER A 445 -11.67 53.34 -1.75
N LYS A 446 -12.01 52.48 -2.70
CA LYS A 446 -11.81 52.71 -4.14
C LYS A 446 -12.58 53.98 -4.60
N GLU A 447 -13.84 54.12 -4.25
CA GLU A 447 -14.65 55.31 -4.56
C GLU A 447 -14.06 56.61 -3.95
N ARG A 448 -13.60 56.51 -2.70
CA ARG A 448 -12.99 57.65 -1.98
C ARG A 448 -11.65 58.07 -2.57
N TYR A 449 -10.82 57.12 -3.00
CA TYR A 449 -9.56 57.36 -3.68
C TYR A 449 -9.77 58.03 -5.07
N VAL A 450 -10.72 57.50 -5.85
CA VAL A 450 -11.07 58.07 -7.16
C VAL A 450 -11.62 59.52 -6.98
N SER A 451 -12.34 59.80 -5.92
CA SER A 451 -12.82 61.18 -5.64
C SER A 451 -11.77 62.08 -4.95
N GLY A 452 -10.55 61.61 -4.71
CA GLY A 452 -9.47 62.38 -4.08
C GLY A 452 -9.63 62.63 -2.60
N LYS A 453 -10.45 61.84 -1.89
CA LYS A 453 -10.73 62.00 -0.45
C LYS A 453 -9.77 61.21 0.45
N ILE A 454 -9.04 60.25 -0.07
CA ILE A 454 -7.98 59.50 0.59
C ILE A 454 -6.78 59.35 -0.30
N GLY A 455 -5.58 59.10 0.27
CA GLY A 455 -4.35 58.82 -0.42
C GLY A 455 -4.26 57.37 -0.96
N PHE A 456 -3.24 57.10 -1.77
CA PHE A 456 -3.00 55.78 -2.35
C PHE A 456 -2.72 54.73 -1.27
N LEU A 457 -2.04 55.09 -0.18
CA LEU A 457 -1.74 54.19 0.94
C LEU A 457 -3.02 53.60 1.55
N ASP A 458 -4.04 54.41 1.85
CA ASP A 458 -5.30 53.93 2.42
C ASP A 458 -6.05 52.99 1.46
N TYR A 459 -6.01 53.29 0.15
CA TYR A 459 -6.57 52.42 -0.88
C TYR A 459 -5.84 51.08 -0.92
N SER A 460 -4.50 51.08 -0.94
CA SER A 460 -3.65 49.88 -0.97
C SER A 460 -3.85 49.00 0.26
N ILE A 461 -3.98 49.58 1.44
CA ILE A 461 -4.31 48.85 2.68
C ILE A 461 -5.64 48.11 2.54
N ALA A 462 -6.70 48.80 2.08
CA ALA A 462 -8.01 48.17 1.91
C ALA A 462 -8.02 47.05 0.86
N GLN A 463 -7.24 47.20 -0.22
CA GLN A 463 -7.04 46.18 -1.25
C GLN A 463 -6.34 44.92 -0.67
N ASN A 464 -5.22 45.13 0.05
CA ASN A 464 -4.49 44.03 0.69
C ASN A 464 -5.33 43.32 1.74
N GLU A 465 -6.14 44.03 2.53
CA GLU A 465 -7.05 43.38 3.50
C GLU A 465 -8.11 42.51 2.81
N LYS A 466 -8.69 42.96 1.68
CA LYS A 466 -9.64 42.18 0.88
C LYS A 466 -8.98 40.91 0.38
N ASP A 467 -7.81 41.00 -0.26
CA ASP A 467 -7.10 39.87 -0.82
C ASP A 467 -6.66 38.86 0.24
N ASN A 468 -6.08 39.36 1.36
CA ASN A 468 -5.69 38.53 2.49
C ASN A 468 -6.88 37.79 3.12
N SER A 469 -8.04 38.44 3.17
CA SER A 469 -9.27 37.84 3.70
C SER A 469 -9.75 36.69 2.81
N GLN A 470 -9.67 36.81 1.50
CA GLN A 470 -10.02 35.74 0.55
C GLN A 470 -9.05 34.55 0.66
N ILE A 471 -7.75 34.81 0.72
CA ILE A 471 -6.73 33.76 0.90
C ILE A 471 -6.92 33.07 2.25
N THR A 472 -7.21 33.83 3.32
CA THR A 472 -7.48 33.28 4.66
C THR A 472 -8.70 32.38 4.68
N TYR A 473 -9.75 32.70 3.93
CA TYR A 473 -10.91 31.84 3.78
C TYR A 473 -10.52 30.49 3.15
N ILE A 474 -9.76 30.49 2.04
CA ILE A 474 -9.29 29.27 1.39
C ILE A 474 -8.41 28.42 2.34
N ARG A 475 -7.48 29.05 3.06
CA ARG A 475 -6.64 28.37 4.04
C ARG A 475 -7.43 27.76 5.20
N THR A 476 -8.48 28.43 5.64
CA THR A 476 -9.35 27.93 6.70
C THR A 476 -10.20 26.77 6.20
N LEU A 477 -10.67 26.84 4.96
CA LEU A 477 -11.39 25.75 4.30
C LEU A 477 -10.47 24.50 4.13
N LEU A 478 -9.23 24.68 3.69
CA LEU A 478 -8.22 23.62 3.67
C LEU A 478 -8.07 22.93 5.03
N LYS A 479 -7.88 23.70 6.10
CA LYS A 479 -7.73 23.14 7.46
C LYS A 479 -8.94 22.33 7.89
N SER A 480 -10.15 22.79 7.54
CA SER A 480 -11.39 22.06 7.82
C SER A 480 -11.42 20.69 7.08
N TRP A 481 -11.10 20.67 5.80
CA TRP A 481 -11.03 19.45 5.00
C TRP A 481 -9.95 18.47 5.47
N LEU A 482 -8.75 18.99 5.80
CA LEU A 482 -7.66 18.15 6.33
C LEU A 482 -8.07 17.48 7.65
N LYS A 483 -8.66 18.25 8.59
CA LYS A 483 -9.10 17.67 9.87
C LYS A 483 -10.22 16.67 9.70
N TYR A 484 -11.11 16.88 8.75
CA TYR A 484 -12.16 15.91 8.41
C TYR A 484 -11.57 14.59 7.90
N TYR A 485 -10.63 14.62 6.95
CA TYR A 485 -9.99 13.42 6.43
C TYR A 485 -9.07 12.75 7.46
N GLU A 486 -8.43 13.50 8.37
CA GLU A 486 -7.73 12.92 9.52
C GLU A 486 -8.68 12.12 10.42
N ILE A 487 -9.88 12.66 10.71
CA ILE A 487 -10.89 11.92 11.49
C ILE A 487 -11.36 10.67 10.72
N ARG A 488 -11.64 10.76 9.43
CA ARG A 488 -12.02 9.62 8.58
C ARG A 488 -10.96 8.53 8.61
N LYS A 489 -9.69 8.90 8.49
CA LYS A 489 -8.54 7.98 8.57
C LYS A 489 -8.47 7.29 9.93
N LEU A 490 -8.65 8.01 11.05
CA LEU A 490 -8.59 7.45 12.40
C LEU A 490 -9.78 6.57 12.74
N THR A 491 -10.96 6.86 12.16
CA THR A 491 -12.22 6.19 12.50
C THR A 491 -12.68 5.18 11.45
N LEU A 492 -12.16 5.27 10.23
CA LEU A 492 -12.65 4.59 9.02
C LEU A 492 -14.18 4.74 8.86
N TYR A 493 -14.68 5.94 9.19
CA TYR A 493 -16.08 6.29 9.14
C TYR A 493 -16.29 7.65 8.49
N ASP A 494 -17.26 7.73 7.57
CA ASP A 494 -17.67 8.98 6.91
C ASP A 494 -18.83 9.61 7.69
N PHE A 495 -18.53 10.66 8.44
CA PHE A 495 -19.52 11.36 9.29
C PHE A 495 -20.51 12.20 8.49
N VAL A 496 -20.19 12.61 7.27
CA VAL A 496 -21.11 13.35 6.39
C VAL A 496 -22.17 12.43 5.83
N ASN A 497 -21.74 11.29 5.27
CA ASN A 497 -22.63 10.29 4.67
C ASN A 497 -23.12 9.24 5.68
N GLU A 498 -22.71 9.30 6.94
CA GLU A 498 -23.09 8.41 8.03
C GLU A 498 -22.88 6.91 7.73
N LYS A 499 -21.79 6.58 7.09
CA LYS A 499 -21.46 5.21 6.68
C LYS A 499 -20.03 4.81 7.01
N LYS A 500 -19.82 3.52 7.25
CA LYS A 500 -18.48 2.94 7.33
C LYS A 500 -17.80 3.00 5.99
N ILE A 501 -16.48 3.21 6.02
CA ILE A 501 -15.64 3.13 4.84
C ILE A 501 -15.23 1.67 4.70
N GLU A 502 -15.80 0.99 3.70
CA GLU A 502 -15.55 -0.43 3.45
C GLU A 502 -14.80 -0.61 2.14
N LEU A 503 -14.07 -1.73 2.04
CA LEU A 503 -13.43 -2.13 0.79
C LEU A 503 -14.51 -2.41 -0.27
N VAL A 504 -14.53 -1.63 -1.31
CA VAL A 504 -15.20 -1.99 -2.55
C VAL A 504 -14.23 -2.91 -3.29
N PHE A 505 -14.48 -4.21 -3.25
CA PHE A 505 -13.72 -5.15 -4.08
C PHE A 505 -14.06 -4.88 -5.55
N LEU A 506 -13.07 -4.35 -6.28
CA LEU A 506 -13.09 -4.27 -7.73
C LEU A 506 -12.71 -5.62 -8.35
#